data_fe1849bc5f0815eb342b4289940528c3
#
_entry.id   fe1849bc5f0815eb342b4289940528c3
#
_cell.length_a   1.000
_cell.length_b   1.000
_cell.length_c   1.000
_cell.angle_alpha   90.00
_cell.angle_beta   90.00
_cell.angle_gamma   90.00
#
_symmetry.space_group_name_H-M   'P 1'
#
loop_
_entity.id
_entity.type
_entity.pdbx_description
1 polymer ?
#
loop_
_entity_poly.entity_id
_entity_poly.type
_entity_poly.pdbx_seq_one_letter_code
_entity_poly.pdbx_strand_id
1 'polypeptide(L)'
;MFNSFIFKIARRYFFARSSKTIVNRINRFAFIMIVVSACSLLIVLSAFSGLKDFGLVYTNSFDPDFKVIPKVGKYFVLDSLALEKVAALSGVLHPSLVLEEKVLLSNPINSAAIILKGFDSNHFLNKQLNSLSLVGAYDGRDTESIYLGASIASDLD
;
A
#
# COMPACT_ATOMS: atom_id res chain seq x y z
N MET A 1 -11.48 -45.68 -2.14
CA MET A 1 -10.64 -46.81 -1.72
C MET A 1 -9.28 -46.90 -2.47
N PHE A 2 -9.21 -46.52 -3.73
CA PHE A 2 -7.96 -46.56 -4.53
C PHE A 2 -6.83 -45.63 -4.01
N ASN A 3 -7.13 -44.45 -3.50
CA ASN A 3 -6.12 -43.52 -3.02
C ASN A 3 -5.31 -44.00 -1.78
N SER A 4 -5.92 -44.79 -0.90
CA SER A 4 -5.24 -45.29 0.30
C SER A 4 -4.20 -46.36 -0.04
N PHE A 5 -4.44 -47.14 -1.07
CA PHE A 5 -3.53 -48.18 -1.51
C PHE A 5 -2.29 -47.63 -2.21
N ILE A 6 -2.51 -46.67 -3.10
CA ILE A 6 -1.45 -45.95 -3.83
C ILE A 6 -0.53 -45.22 -2.82
N PHE A 7 -1.11 -44.55 -1.82
CA PHE A 7 -0.36 -43.83 -0.80
C PHE A 7 0.46 -44.80 0.08
N LYS A 8 -0.09 -45.97 0.42
CA LYS A 8 0.67 -47.03 1.16
C LYS A 8 1.85 -47.53 0.35
N ILE A 9 1.67 -47.80 -0.94
CA ILE A 9 2.75 -48.25 -1.81
C ILE A 9 3.83 -47.17 -1.93
N ALA A 10 3.45 -45.93 -2.21
CA ALA A 10 4.37 -44.80 -2.33
C ALA A 10 5.20 -44.62 -1.06
N ARG A 11 4.55 -44.64 0.12
CA ARG A 11 5.23 -44.54 1.42
C ARG A 11 6.20 -45.70 1.65
N ARG A 12 5.80 -46.92 1.31
CA ARG A 12 6.67 -48.11 1.46
C ARG A 12 7.89 -48.01 0.53
N TYR A 13 7.72 -47.55 -0.71
CA TYR A 13 8.85 -47.36 -1.63
C TYR A 13 9.77 -46.24 -1.18
N PHE A 14 9.23 -45.16 -0.64
CA PHE A 14 10.00 -44.01 -0.17
C PHE A 14 10.87 -44.37 1.07
N PHE A 15 10.33 -45.17 1.98
CA PHE A 15 11.03 -45.60 3.20
C PHE A 15 11.71 -46.98 3.10
N ALA A 16 11.55 -47.70 1.98
CA ALA A 16 12.17 -48.99 1.82
C ALA A 16 13.70 -48.87 1.76
N ARG A 17 14.35 -49.55 2.66
CA ARG A 17 15.80 -49.70 2.70
C ARG A 17 16.22 -50.73 1.63
N SER A 18 16.20 -50.31 0.36
CA SER A 18 16.66 -51.16 -0.73
C SER A 18 18.19 -51.22 -0.73
N SER A 19 18.73 -52.39 -1.04
CA SER A 19 20.18 -52.61 -1.11
C SER A 19 20.87 -51.82 -2.24
N LYS A 20 20.11 -51.13 -3.12
CA LYS A 20 20.63 -50.21 -4.12
C LYS A 20 20.61 -48.77 -3.56
N THR A 21 21.60 -48.45 -2.77
CA THR A 21 21.75 -47.16 -2.02
C THR A 21 21.70 -45.94 -2.94
N ILE A 22 22.13 -46.04 -4.20
CA ILE A 22 22.20 -44.90 -5.14
C ILE A 22 20.80 -44.45 -5.56
N VAL A 23 19.92 -45.35 -5.94
CA VAL A 23 18.55 -45.01 -6.40
C VAL A 23 17.75 -44.31 -5.29
N ASN A 24 17.91 -44.82 -4.06
CA ASN A 24 17.22 -44.24 -2.90
C ASN A 24 17.74 -42.82 -2.55
N ARG A 25 19.03 -42.55 -2.74
CA ARG A 25 19.61 -41.22 -2.58
C ARG A 25 19.05 -40.26 -3.62
N ILE A 26 19.04 -40.65 -4.89
CA ILE A 26 18.50 -39.81 -5.98
C ILE A 26 17.02 -39.47 -5.71
N ASN A 27 16.22 -40.43 -5.31
CA ASN A 27 14.81 -40.19 -5.01
C ASN A 27 14.60 -39.23 -3.83
N ARG A 28 15.41 -39.33 -2.79
CA ARG A 28 15.37 -38.37 -1.65
C ARG A 28 15.79 -36.97 -2.09
N PHE A 29 16.84 -36.82 -2.91
CA PHE A 29 17.25 -35.54 -3.43
C PHE A 29 16.17 -34.93 -4.30
N ALA A 30 15.56 -35.69 -5.19
CA ALA A 30 14.45 -35.21 -6.02
C ALA A 30 13.28 -34.71 -5.16
N PHE A 31 12.92 -35.42 -4.11
CA PHE A 31 11.87 -35.00 -3.18
C PHE A 31 12.22 -33.70 -2.47
N ILE A 32 13.44 -33.58 -1.94
CA ILE A 32 13.90 -32.38 -1.26
C ILE A 32 13.85 -31.18 -2.22
N MET A 33 14.29 -31.36 -3.47
CA MET A 33 14.25 -30.29 -4.46
C MET A 33 12.82 -29.81 -4.75
N ILE A 34 11.86 -30.73 -4.85
CA ILE A 34 10.45 -30.39 -5.04
C ILE A 34 9.93 -29.59 -3.83
N VAL A 35 10.23 -30.04 -2.61
CA VAL A 35 9.80 -29.35 -1.38
C VAL A 35 10.42 -27.96 -1.30
N VAL A 36 11.72 -27.83 -1.54
CA VAL A 36 12.41 -26.53 -1.52
C VAL A 36 11.82 -25.59 -2.56
N SER A 37 11.57 -26.07 -3.78
CA SER A 37 10.95 -25.28 -4.85
C SER A 37 9.56 -24.81 -4.48
N ALA A 38 8.73 -25.69 -3.93
CA ALA A 38 7.38 -25.32 -3.48
C ALA A 38 7.41 -24.30 -2.32
N CYS A 39 8.30 -24.49 -1.35
CA CYS A 39 8.47 -23.54 -0.23
C CYS A 39 8.97 -22.18 -0.73
N SER A 40 9.92 -22.14 -1.64
CA SER A 40 10.42 -20.89 -2.23
C SER A 40 9.31 -20.12 -2.94
N LEU A 41 8.50 -20.81 -3.74
CA LEU A 41 7.37 -20.19 -4.42
C LEU A 41 6.36 -19.61 -3.42
N LEU A 42 6.05 -20.36 -2.38
CA LEU A 42 5.11 -19.94 -1.35
C LEU A 42 5.62 -18.71 -0.59
N ILE A 43 6.91 -18.68 -0.23
CA ILE A 43 7.53 -17.52 0.44
C ILE A 43 7.45 -16.28 -0.46
N VAL A 44 7.81 -16.41 -1.74
CA VAL A 44 7.77 -15.29 -2.70
C VAL A 44 6.34 -14.75 -2.85
N LEU A 45 5.36 -15.62 -3.05
CA LEU A 45 3.95 -15.21 -3.19
C LEU A 45 3.42 -14.56 -1.91
N SER A 46 3.76 -15.09 -0.75
CA SER A 46 3.37 -14.53 0.55
C SER A 46 3.99 -13.16 0.79
N ALA A 47 5.29 -13.01 0.51
CA ALA A 47 5.98 -11.73 0.62
C ALA A 47 5.39 -10.67 -0.33
N PHE A 48 5.08 -11.06 -1.56
CA PHE A 48 4.49 -10.16 -2.56
C PHE A 48 3.06 -9.74 -2.18
N SER A 49 2.26 -10.66 -1.67
CA SER A 49 0.92 -10.34 -1.16
C SER A 49 0.99 -9.38 0.02
N GLY A 50 1.88 -9.63 0.99
CA GLY A 50 2.05 -8.75 2.15
C GLY A 50 2.55 -7.35 1.77
N LEU A 51 3.50 -7.26 0.82
CA LEU A 51 3.99 -5.97 0.32
C LEU A 51 2.91 -5.18 -0.42
N LYS A 52 2.08 -5.87 -1.21
CA LYS A 52 0.93 -5.25 -1.89
C LYS A 52 -0.06 -4.67 -0.88
N ASP A 53 -0.46 -5.45 0.12
CA ASP A 53 -1.42 -5.01 1.13
C ASP A 53 -0.87 -3.84 1.94
N PHE A 54 0.41 -3.90 2.33
CA PHE A 54 1.10 -2.81 2.99
C PHE A 54 1.14 -1.53 2.13
N GLY A 55 1.50 -1.65 0.85
CA GLY A 55 1.51 -0.52 -0.08
C GLY A 55 0.13 0.12 -0.25
N LEU A 56 -0.92 -0.70 -0.38
CA LEU A 56 -2.29 -0.21 -0.52
C LEU A 56 -2.78 0.52 0.73
N VAL A 57 -2.45 0.04 1.93
CA VAL A 57 -2.82 0.73 3.19
C VAL A 57 -2.21 2.12 3.24
N TYR A 58 -0.93 2.27 2.88
CA TYR A 58 -0.28 3.58 2.87
C TYR A 58 -0.83 4.51 1.80
N THR A 59 -1.07 4.02 0.59
CA THR A 59 -1.59 4.83 -0.52
C THR A 59 -3.03 5.25 -0.24
N ASN A 60 -3.88 4.33 0.21
CA ASN A 60 -5.29 4.63 0.49
C ASN A 60 -5.49 5.56 1.69
N SER A 61 -4.48 5.70 2.56
CA SER A 61 -4.57 6.63 3.69
C SER A 61 -4.48 8.09 3.29
N PHE A 62 -3.85 8.40 2.15
CA PHE A 62 -3.60 9.78 1.70
C PHE A 62 -4.28 10.12 0.39
N ASP A 63 -4.55 9.15 -0.46
CA ASP A 63 -5.16 9.38 -1.77
C ASP A 63 -6.64 8.99 -1.77
N PRO A 64 -7.50 9.78 -2.42
CA PRO A 64 -8.90 9.44 -2.58
C PRO A 64 -9.08 8.30 -3.58
N ASP A 65 -10.15 7.52 -3.43
CA ASP A 65 -10.51 6.46 -4.40
C ASP A 65 -10.75 7.01 -5.80
N PHE A 66 -11.30 8.23 -5.89
CA PHE A 66 -11.56 8.92 -7.15
C PHE A 66 -11.12 10.38 -7.06
N LYS A 67 -10.40 10.83 -8.09
CA LYS A 67 -9.98 12.21 -8.26
C LYS A 67 -10.54 12.77 -9.55
N VAL A 68 -11.28 13.86 -9.45
CA VAL A 68 -11.79 14.62 -10.61
C VAL A 68 -10.82 15.74 -10.93
N ILE A 69 -10.31 15.73 -12.15
CA ILE A 69 -9.36 16.74 -12.64
C ILE A 69 -9.95 17.50 -13.82
N PRO A 70 -9.60 18.76 -14.04
CA PRO A 70 -10.08 19.53 -15.18
C PRO A 70 -9.54 18.94 -16.49
N LYS A 71 -10.35 18.95 -17.53
CA LYS A 71 -9.93 18.53 -18.87
C LYS A 71 -8.97 19.52 -19.52
N VAL A 72 -9.12 20.80 -19.19
CA VAL A 72 -8.30 21.90 -19.69
C VAL A 72 -8.00 22.85 -18.54
N GLY A 73 -6.75 23.31 -18.44
CA GLY A 73 -6.30 24.19 -17.36
C GLY A 73 -5.87 23.43 -16.10
N LYS A 74 -5.51 24.18 -15.05
CA LYS A 74 -5.03 23.63 -13.77
C LYS A 74 -6.16 23.44 -12.76
N TYR A 75 -7.16 24.31 -12.78
CA TYR A 75 -8.23 24.38 -11.79
C TYR A 75 -9.59 24.45 -12.46
N PHE A 76 -10.58 24.06 -11.74
CA PHE A 76 -11.98 24.35 -12.04
C PHE A 76 -12.66 24.84 -10.76
N VAL A 77 -13.59 25.77 -10.94
CA VAL A 77 -14.40 26.25 -9.83
C VAL A 77 -15.63 25.35 -9.73
N LEU A 78 -15.83 24.76 -8.58
CA LEU A 78 -17.02 23.99 -8.29
C LEU A 78 -17.97 24.85 -7.45
N ASP A 79 -19.20 25.01 -7.92
CA ASP A 79 -20.25 25.65 -7.14
C ASP A 79 -20.72 24.70 -6.01
N SER A 80 -21.14 25.27 -4.88
CA SER A 80 -21.67 24.53 -3.74
C SER A 80 -22.80 23.56 -4.12
N LEU A 81 -23.67 23.99 -5.03
CA LEU A 81 -24.75 23.16 -5.59
C LEU A 81 -24.24 21.94 -6.35
N ALA A 82 -23.10 22.07 -7.04
CA ALA A 82 -22.50 20.95 -7.77
C ALA A 82 -21.84 19.97 -6.81
N LEU A 83 -21.21 20.45 -5.72
CA LEU A 83 -20.65 19.60 -4.68
C LEU A 83 -21.75 18.80 -3.96
N GLU A 84 -22.88 19.42 -3.62
CA GLU A 84 -24.03 18.75 -3.04
C GLU A 84 -24.61 17.66 -3.96
N LYS A 85 -24.68 17.91 -5.27
CA LYS A 85 -25.10 16.89 -6.24
C LYS A 85 -24.16 15.70 -6.27
N VAL A 86 -22.85 15.94 -6.17
CA VAL A 86 -21.85 14.86 -6.09
C VAL A 86 -22.00 14.09 -4.77
N ALA A 87 -22.24 14.79 -3.66
CA ALA A 87 -22.47 14.17 -2.36
C ALA A 87 -23.73 13.30 -2.33
N ALA A 88 -24.75 13.65 -3.12
CA ALA A 88 -26.00 12.90 -3.21
C ALA A 88 -25.90 11.61 -4.06
N LEU A 89 -24.79 11.38 -4.75
CA LEU A 89 -24.59 10.17 -5.54
C LEU A 89 -24.40 8.96 -4.63
N SER A 90 -25.08 7.86 -4.96
CA SER A 90 -24.90 6.59 -4.26
C SER A 90 -23.48 6.10 -4.40
N GLY A 91 -22.82 5.82 -3.26
CA GLY A 91 -21.44 5.35 -3.21
C GLY A 91 -20.40 6.44 -2.96
N VAL A 92 -20.76 7.72 -2.95
CA VAL A 92 -19.88 8.82 -2.56
C VAL A 92 -20.04 9.09 -1.07
N LEU A 93 -18.98 8.90 -0.29
CA LEU A 93 -19.01 9.06 1.16
C LEU A 93 -18.56 10.46 1.59
N HIS A 94 -17.45 10.94 1.07
CA HIS A 94 -16.80 12.19 1.51
C HIS A 94 -16.24 12.96 0.33
N PRO A 95 -17.09 13.67 -0.45
CA PRO A 95 -16.58 14.56 -1.48
C PRO A 95 -15.92 15.77 -0.82
N SER A 96 -14.73 16.13 -1.27
CA SER A 96 -14.00 17.27 -0.75
C SER A 96 -13.23 17.98 -1.85
N LEU A 97 -12.97 19.26 -1.66
CA LEU A 97 -12.16 20.07 -2.56
C LEU A 97 -10.70 20.00 -2.13
N VAL A 98 -9.83 19.79 -3.11
CA VAL A 98 -8.39 19.74 -2.90
C VAL A 98 -7.71 20.67 -3.89
N LEU A 99 -6.82 21.51 -3.40
CA LEU A 99 -5.95 22.35 -4.20
C LEU A 99 -4.54 21.77 -4.16
N GLU A 100 -3.97 21.43 -5.31
CA GLU A 100 -2.60 20.92 -5.40
C GLU A 100 -1.74 21.83 -6.25
N GLU A 101 -0.60 22.28 -5.70
CA GLU A 101 0.40 23.09 -6.40
C GLU A 101 1.81 22.61 -6.16
N LYS A 102 2.64 22.69 -7.20
CA LYS A 102 4.08 22.50 -7.06
C LYS A 102 4.70 23.80 -6.57
N VAL A 103 5.31 23.75 -5.42
CA VAL A 103 5.94 24.91 -4.79
C VAL A 103 7.40 24.58 -4.42
N LEU A 104 8.21 25.61 -4.31
CA LEU A 104 9.55 25.51 -3.76
C LEU A 104 9.49 25.91 -2.28
N LEU A 105 9.73 24.95 -1.42
CA LEU A 105 9.90 25.19 0.00
C LEU A 105 11.38 25.44 0.25
N SER A 106 11.71 26.58 0.86
CA SER A 106 13.10 26.96 1.11
C SER A 106 13.28 27.49 2.53
N ASN A 107 14.40 27.13 3.12
CA ASN A 107 14.94 27.77 4.30
C ASN A 107 16.27 28.48 3.92
N PRO A 108 16.97 29.17 4.82
CA PRO A 108 18.22 29.89 4.50
C PRO A 108 19.34 29.00 3.95
N ILE A 109 19.29 27.70 4.15
CA ILE A 109 20.36 26.73 3.82
C ILE A 109 19.95 25.85 2.65
N ASN A 110 18.74 25.32 2.66
CA ASN A 110 18.27 24.29 1.74
C ASN A 110 16.96 24.69 1.05
N SER A 111 16.69 24.06 -0.11
CA SER A 111 15.41 24.21 -0.80
C SER A 111 14.94 22.87 -1.40
N ALA A 112 13.66 22.58 -1.31
CA ALA A 112 13.03 21.39 -1.83
C ALA A 112 11.81 21.73 -2.68
N ALA A 113 11.69 21.09 -3.85
CA ALA A 113 10.49 21.20 -4.67
C ALA A 113 9.47 20.17 -4.15
N ILE A 114 8.31 20.66 -3.71
CA ILE A 114 7.28 19.83 -3.09
C ILE A 114 5.92 20.05 -3.78
N ILE A 115 4.99 19.15 -3.52
CA ILE A 115 3.57 19.34 -3.85
C ILE A 115 2.87 19.78 -2.57
N LEU A 116 2.37 21.01 -2.58
CA LEU A 116 1.52 21.54 -1.52
C LEU A 116 0.09 21.12 -1.80
N LYS A 117 -0.57 20.51 -0.81
CA LYS A 117 -1.99 20.13 -0.87
C LYS A 117 -2.76 20.92 0.18
N GLY A 118 -3.72 21.73 -0.30
CA GLY A 118 -4.69 22.40 0.55
C GLY A 118 -6.00 21.62 0.54
N PHE A 119 -6.57 21.39 1.72
CA PHE A 119 -7.79 20.61 1.90
C PHE A 119 -8.91 21.48 2.50
N ASP A 120 -10.15 21.17 2.13
CA ASP A 120 -11.33 21.71 2.79
C ASP A 120 -11.43 21.16 4.24
N SER A 121 -12.06 21.92 5.13
CA SER A 121 -12.31 21.56 6.52
C SER A 121 -13.02 20.21 6.70
N ASN A 122 -13.80 19.79 5.71
CA ASN A 122 -14.55 18.53 5.71
C ASN A 122 -13.74 17.34 5.18
N HIS A 123 -12.49 17.57 4.76
CA HIS A 123 -11.68 16.49 4.20
C HIS A 123 -11.41 15.38 5.23
N PHE A 124 -11.53 14.11 4.78
CA PHE A 124 -11.40 12.95 5.67
C PHE A 124 -10.03 12.86 6.36
N LEU A 125 -8.97 13.35 5.71
CA LEU A 125 -7.62 13.40 6.29
C LEU A 125 -7.53 14.23 7.55
N ASN A 126 -8.37 15.28 7.71
CA ASN A 126 -8.36 16.11 8.92
C ASN A 126 -8.58 15.31 10.20
N LYS A 127 -9.31 14.19 10.12
CA LYS A 127 -9.54 13.28 11.25
C LYS A 127 -8.38 12.29 11.46
N GLN A 128 -7.62 12.00 10.42
CA GLN A 128 -6.55 10.99 10.44
C GLN A 128 -5.16 11.60 10.66
N LEU A 129 -4.96 12.88 10.34
CA LEU A 129 -3.66 13.55 10.43
C LEU A 129 -3.03 13.43 11.80
N ASN A 130 -3.81 13.52 12.87
CA ASN A 130 -3.29 13.35 14.23
C ASN A 130 -2.76 11.94 14.53
N SER A 131 -3.35 10.92 13.91
CA SER A 131 -2.87 9.53 14.07
C SER A 131 -1.64 9.21 13.24
N LEU A 132 -1.40 9.99 12.18
CA LEU A 132 -0.27 9.86 11.26
C LEU A 132 0.89 10.79 11.61
N SER A 133 0.67 11.77 12.49
CA SER A 133 1.68 12.73 12.92
C SER A 133 2.74 12.06 13.81
N LEU A 134 4.00 12.19 13.44
CA LEU A 134 5.14 11.74 14.24
C LEU A 134 5.51 12.77 15.30
N VAL A 135 5.36 14.06 14.98
CA VAL A 135 5.70 15.19 15.84
C VAL A 135 4.62 16.26 15.70
N GLY A 136 4.17 16.80 16.82
CA GLY A 136 3.12 17.82 16.86
C GLY A 136 1.71 17.26 16.81
N ALA A 137 0.73 18.13 16.87
CA ALA A 137 -0.70 17.80 16.76
C ALA A 137 -1.33 18.68 15.69
N TYR A 138 -2.23 18.11 14.90
CA TYR A 138 -3.01 18.85 13.90
C TYR A 138 -4.18 19.57 14.59
N ASP A 139 -4.16 20.88 14.51
CA ASP A 139 -5.35 21.68 14.79
C ASP A 139 -5.94 22.15 13.44
N GLY A 140 -7.01 21.51 12.99
CA GLY A 140 -7.68 21.84 11.72
C GLY A 140 -8.32 23.25 11.68
N ARG A 141 -8.17 24.02 12.74
CA ARG A 141 -8.60 25.42 12.83
C ARG A 141 -7.46 26.40 12.55
N ASP A 142 -6.22 25.93 12.67
CA ASP A 142 -5.06 26.76 12.41
C ASP A 142 -4.78 26.81 10.90
N THR A 143 -4.98 27.99 10.32
CA THR A 143 -4.77 28.23 8.88
C THR A 143 -3.31 28.60 8.55
N GLU A 144 -2.46 28.73 9.55
CA GLU A 144 -1.05 29.14 9.38
C GLU A 144 -0.09 27.94 9.53
N SER A 145 -0.58 26.79 9.97
CA SER A 145 0.26 25.60 10.13
C SER A 145 0.31 24.73 8.85
N ILE A 146 1.48 24.17 8.61
CA ILE A 146 1.73 23.25 7.48
C ILE A 146 2.23 21.91 8.04
N TYR A 147 1.71 20.82 7.49
CA TYR A 147 2.21 19.48 7.73
C TYR A 147 3.24 19.10 6.68
N LEU A 148 4.44 18.75 7.13
CA LEU A 148 5.51 18.30 6.27
C LEU A 148 5.69 16.78 6.38
N GLY A 149 5.94 16.13 5.25
CA GLY A 149 6.41 14.76 5.27
C GLY A 149 7.77 14.65 6.00
N ALA A 150 7.97 13.59 6.78
CA ALA A 150 9.18 13.42 7.59
C ALA A 150 10.48 13.49 6.77
N SER A 151 10.50 12.98 5.54
CA SER A 151 11.66 13.09 4.66
C SER A 151 11.94 14.54 4.25
N ILE A 152 10.90 15.32 3.93
CA ILE A 152 11.05 16.73 3.54
C ILE A 152 11.54 17.56 4.73
N ALA A 153 11.04 17.27 5.92
CA ALA A 153 11.51 17.94 7.13
C ALA A 153 12.99 17.65 7.40
N SER A 154 13.41 16.39 7.19
CA SER A 154 14.82 15.98 7.32
C SER A 154 15.75 16.57 6.26
N ASP A 155 15.25 16.79 5.04
CA ASP A 155 16.03 17.38 3.95
C ASP A 155 16.22 18.91 4.12
N LEU A 156 15.36 19.54 4.92
CA LEU A 156 15.42 20.97 5.22
C LEU A 156 16.17 21.29 6.50
N ASP A 157 16.44 20.30 7.36
CA ASP A 157 17.16 20.47 8.62
C ASP A 157 18.68 20.51 8.34
#